data_d5a8daf51716b2ca921a4978ea76abd0
#
_entry.id   d5a8daf51716b2ca921a4978ea76abd0
#
_cell.length_a   1.000
_cell.length_b   1.000
_cell.length_c   1.000
_cell.angle_alpha   90.00
_cell.angle_beta   90.00
_cell.angle_gamma   90.00
#
_symmetry.space_group_name_H-M   'P 1'
#
loop_
_entity.id
_entity.type
_entity.pdbx_description
1 polymer ?
#
loop_
_entity_poly.entity_id
_entity_poly.type
_entity_poly.pdbx_seq_one_letter_code
_entity_poly.pdbx_strand_id
1 'polypeptide(L)'
;MPALKPLTKKVSDYDIIFLGYPIWYGTYALPIATLVKEQDFAGKRVVPFCTFGSGGLNTSSDELRKALPKADIQRGYGVRTARVTAASKELDRFLKENGYKKGTVEKLPDYSAQKPVTDAERAIFDAACSSYQFPLGTPQTVGKRTTPDGTDYKYTVTGRGFNGEESTSVIYVTVGKAADAKPEFTEVVR
;
A
#
# COMPACT_ATOMS: atom_id res chain seq x y z
N MET A 1 5.35 -2.62 26.36
CA MET A 1 5.13 -3.44 25.14
C MET A 1 4.46 -4.74 25.54
N PRO A 2 3.52 -5.26 24.75
CA PRO A 2 2.83 -6.51 25.09
C PRO A 2 3.81 -7.68 25.07
N ALA A 3 3.61 -8.66 25.96
CA ALA A 3 4.36 -9.91 25.93
C ALA A 3 3.90 -10.78 24.76
N LEU A 4 4.81 -11.46 24.11
CA LEU A 4 4.52 -12.40 23.03
C LEU A 4 4.54 -13.83 23.53
N LYS A 5 3.71 -14.69 22.94
CA LYS A 5 3.88 -16.13 23.10
C LYS A 5 5.18 -16.55 22.38
N PRO A 6 5.92 -17.56 22.90
CA PRO A 6 7.09 -18.07 22.22
C PRO A 6 6.78 -18.45 20.77
N LEU A 7 7.69 -18.09 19.86
CA LEU A 7 7.60 -18.52 18.47
C LEU A 7 7.83 -20.03 18.37
N THR A 8 7.06 -20.69 17.53
CA THR A 8 7.24 -22.14 17.25
C THR A 8 8.45 -22.41 16.37
N LYS A 9 8.96 -21.38 15.66
CA LYS A 9 10.13 -21.39 14.81
C LYS A 9 11.00 -20.20 15.12
N LYS A 10 12.32 -20.32 14.97
CA LYS A 10 13.26 -19.22 15.19
C LYS A 10 13.40 -18.39 13.92
N VAL A 11 13.45 -17.08 14.05
CA VAL A 11 13.72 -16.17 12.93
C VAL A 11 15.06 -16.48 12.28
N SER A 12 16.07 -16.89 13.09
CA SER A 12 17.39 -17.27 12.62
C SER A 12 17.42 -18.40 11.59
N ASP A 13 16.40 -19.26 11.59
CA ASP A 13 16.36 -20.47 10.74
C ASP A 13 15.98 -20.16 9.28
N TYR A 14 15.66 -18.90 8.96
CA TYR A 14 15.18 -18.49 7.65
C TYR A 14 15.99 -17.33 7.09
N ASP A 15 16.17 -17.29 5.77
CA ASP A 15 16.85 -16.19 5.05
C ASP A 15 15.90 -15.07 4.70
N ILE A 16 14.61 -15.38 4.49
CA ILE A 16 13.56 -14.43 4.13
C ILE A 16 12.44 -14.52 5.16
N ILE A 17 12.09 -13.37 5.70
CA ILE A 17 11.01 -13.22 6.68
C ILE A 17 9.91 -12.38 6.08
N PHE A 18 8.75 -12.97 5.85
CA PHE A 18 7.53 -12.22 5.54
C PHE A 18 6.90 -11.74 6.84
N LEU A 19 7.00 -10.42 7.10
CA LEU A 19 6.52 -9.81 8.33
C LEU A 19 5.16 -9.14 8.10
N GLY A 20 4.09 -9.82 8.57
CA GLY A 20 2.71 -9.37 8.39
C GLY A 20 2.15 -8.64 9.61
N TYR A 21 1.47 -7.48 9.40
CA TYR A 21 0.89 -6.70 10.48
C TYR A 21 -0.21 -5.74 10.02
N PRO A 22 -1.14 -5.36 10.92
CA PRO A 22 -2.01 -4.22 10.68
C PRO A 22 -1.27 -2.92 11.00
N ILE A 23 -1.61 -1.85 10.26
CA ILE A 23 -1.18 -0.49 10.63
C ILE A 23 -2.14 0.06 11.68
N TRP A 24 -1.60 0.38 12.86
CA TRP A 24 -2.29 1.05 13.95
C TRP A 24 -1.61 2.38 14.24
N TYR A 25 -2.38 3.46 14.30
CA TYR A 25 -1.86 4.81 14.62
C TYR A 25 -0.69 5.23 13.70
N GLY A 26 -0.74 4.83 12.43
CA GLY A 26 0.24 5.22 11.41
C GLY A 26 1.46 4.31 11.29
N THR A 27 1.64 3.34 12.19
CA THR A 27 2.79 2.42 12.19
C THR A 27 2.37 0.96 12.41
N TYR A 28 3.33 0.04 12.50
CA TYR A 28 3.06 -1.36 12.81
C TYR A 28 2.55 -1.52 14.26
N ALA A 29 1.66 -2.49 14.46
CA ALA A 29 1.05 -2.77 15.76
C ALA A 29 2.10 -3.11 16.83
N LEU A 30 1.86 -2.73 18.09
CA LEU A 30 2.77 -2.91 19.23
C LEU A 30 3.33 -4.34 19.40
N PRO A 31 2.60 -5.45 19.13
CA PRO A 31 3.19 -6.79 19.17
C PRO A 31 4.37 -6.96 18.22
N ILE A 32 4.33 -6.29 17.06
CA ILE A 32 5.45 -6.32 16.10
C ILE A 32 6.66 -5.57 16.65
N ALA A 33 6.47 -4.45 17.36
CA ALA A 33 7.55 -3.75 18.04
C ALA A 33 8.25 -4.66 19.06
N THR A 34 7.48 -5.49 19.80
CA THR A 34 8.05 -6.49 20.71
C THR A 34 8.85 -7.55 19.94
N LEU A 35 8.28 -8.10 18.87
CA LEU A 35 8.94 -9.11 18.03
C LEU A 35 10.27 -8.61 17.45
N VAL A 36 10.25 -7.40 16.90
CA VAL A 36 11.42 -6.72 16.31
C VAL A 36 12.52 -6.51 17.36
N LYS A 37 12.14 -6.24 18.61
CA LYS A 37 13.10 -6.06 19.72
C LYS A 37 13.67 -7.38 20.25
N GLU A 38 12.86 -8.45 20.29
CA GLU A 38 13.21 -9.71 20.94
C GLU A 38 13.88 -10.72 20.01
N GLN A 39 13.71 -10.60 18.68
CA GLN A 39 14.24 -11.53 17.71
C GLN A 39 15.43 -10.93 16.95
N ASP A 40 16.37 -11.79 16.56
CA ASP A 40 17.52 -11.39 15.75
C ASP A 40 17.19 -11.49 14.25
N PHE A 41 17.12 -10.33 13.59
CA PHE A 41 16.91 -10.19 12.15
C PHE A 41 18.21 -9.86 11.39
N ALA A 42 19.37 -9.88 12.03
CA ALA A 42 20.63 -9.52 11.37
C ALA A 42 20.89 -10.40 10.13
N GLY A 43 21.18 -9.75 9.00
CA GLY A 43 21.43 -10.43 7.72
C GLY A 43 20.20 -11.03 7.04
N LYS A 44 18.99 -10.85 7.61
CA LYS A 44 17.76 -11.39 7.03
C LYS A 44 17.15 -10.41 6.04
N ARG A 45 16.57 -10.93 4.95
CA ARG A 45 15.68 -10.15 4.08
C ARG A 45 14.28 -10.12 4.72
N VAL A 46 13.79 -8.95 5.05
CA VAL A 46 12.48 -8.77 5.68
C VAL A 46 11.54 -8.12 4.68
N VAL A 47 10.47 -8.82 4.34
CA VAL A 47 9.43 -8.37 3.41
C VAL A 47 8.20 -7.98 4.22
N PRO A 48 7.97 -6.67 4.47
CA PRO A 48 6.79 -6.23 5.19
C PRO A 48 5.53 -6.37 4.34
N PHE A 49 4.43 -6.83 4.94
CA PHE A 49 3.12 -6.75 4.33
C PHE A 49 2.06 -6.36 5.36
N CYS A 50 1.14 -5.50 4.96
CA CYS A 50 0.21 -4.94 5.93
C CYS A 50 -1.18 -4.68 5.39
N THR A 51 -2.14 -4.63 6.32
CA THR A 51 -3.45 -4.05 6.09
C THR A 51 -3.54 -2.70 6.77
N PHE A 52 -4.24 -1.74 6.17
CA PHE A 52 -4.38 -0.39 6.71
C PHE A 52 -5.72 0.24 6.36
N GLY A 53 -6.16 1.21 7.15
CA GLY A 53 -7.31 2.06 6.83
C GLY A 53 -6.91 3.23 5.94
N SER A 54 -5.99 4.08 6.41
CA SER A 54 -5.60 5.34 5.76
C SER A 54 -4.10 5.59 5.67
N GLY A 55 -3.27 4.92 6.48
CA GLY A 55 -1.85 5.30 6.67
C GLY A 55 -0.89 4.79 5.59
N GLY A 56 -1.17 3.64 4.98
CA GLY A 56 -0.24 3.00 4.04
C GLY A 56 0.98 2.34 4.71
N LEU A 57 1.83 1.75 3.89
CA LEU A 57 2.98 0.92 4.32
C LEU A 57 4.25 1.75 4.64
N ASN A 58 4.41 2.93 4.02
CA ASN A 58 5.71 3.62 3.95
C ASN A 58 6.29 3.94 5.33
N THR A 59 5.53 4.62 6.20
CA THR A 59 6.00 4.99 7.55
C THR A 59 6.46 3.78 8.33
N SER A 60 5.68 2.69 8.36
CA SER A 60 6.05 1.48 9.08
C SER A 60 7.29 0.79 8.51
N SER A 61 7.49 0.83 7.19
CA SER A 61 8.70 0.31 6.56
C SER A 61 9.94 1.12 6.92
N ASP A 62 9.81 2.45 7.01
CA ASP A 62 10.92 3.33 7.43
C ASP A 62 11.26 3.13 8.90
N GLU A 63 10.27 2.90 9.74
CA GLU A 63 10.49 2.56 11.14
C GLU A 63 11.13 1.19 11.31
N LEU A 64 10.76 0.18 10.50
CA LEU A 64 11.44 -1.11 10.49
C LEU A 64 12.91 -0.97 10.08
N ARG A 65 13.24 -0.15 9.08
CA ARG A 65 14.65 0.13 8.69
C ARG A 65 15.45 0.73 9.84
N LYS A 66 14.84 1.64 10.60
CA LYS A 66 15.47 2.23 11.80
C LYS A 66 15.64 1.23 12.94
N ALA A 67 14.63 0.39 13.16
CA ALA A 67 14.62 -0.59 14.23
C ALA A 67 15.52 -1.81 13.96
N LEU A 68 15.71 -2.16 12.68
CA LEU A 68 16.46 -3.31 12.21
C LEU A 68 17.61 -2.92 11.25
N PRO A 69 18.60 -2.13 11.71
CA PRO A 69 19.64 -1.58 10.83
C PRO A 69 20.57 -2.63 10.20
N LYS A 70 20.55 -3.86 10.71
CA LYS A 70 21.35 -4.99 10.19
C LYS A 70 20.51 -5.95 9.31
N ALA A 71 19.22 -5.70 9.14
CA ALA A 71 18.35 -6.44 8.23
C ALA A 71 18.20 -5.70 6.90
N ASP A 72 17.92 -6.46 5.85
CA ASP A 72 17.61 -5.90 4.53
C ASP A 72 16.07 -5.80 4.37
N ILE A 73 15.53 -4.61 4.65
CA ILE A 73 14.09 -4.35 4.54
C ILE A 73 13.73 -4.13 3.07
N GLN A 74 13.10 -5.12 2.50
CA GLN A 74 12.69 -5.18 1.11
C GLN A 74 11.48 -4.30 0.82
N ARG A 75 11.16 -4.14 -0.48
CA ARG A 75 9.86 -3.62 -0.91
C ARG A 75 8.75 -4.48 -0.30
N GLY A 76 7.81 -3.84 0.37
CA GLY A 76 6.67 -4.51 0.97
C GLY A 76 5.40 -4.44 0.12
N TYR A 77 4.36 -5.13 0.58
CA TYR A 77 3.01 -5.07 0.05
C TYR A 77 2.03 -4.58 1.12
N GLY A 78 1.17 -3.65 0.75
CA GLY A 78 0.13 -3.16 1.65
C GLY A 78 -1.21 -3.05 0.93
N VAL A 79 -2.29 -3.40 1.63
CA VAL A 79 -3.65 -3.31 1.10
C VAL A 79 -4.57 -2.59 2.07
N ARG A 80 -5.41 -1.71 1.55
CA ARG A 80 -6.47 -1.09 2.36
C ARG A 80 -7.49 -2.12 2.78
N THR A 81 -7.95 -2.03 4.03
CA THR A 81 -8.98 -2.93 4.57
C THR A 81 -10.22 -3.00 3.67
N ALA A 82 -10.66 -1.88 3.12
CA ALA A 82 -11.79 -1.82 2.19
C ALA A 82 -11.56 -2.58 0.87
N ARG A 83 -10.31 -2.90 0.52
CA ARG A 83 -9.91 -3.59 -0.71
C ARG A 83 -9.29 -4.98 -0.46
N VAL A 84 -9.44 -5.53 0.73
CA VAL A 84 -8.82 -6.83 1.07
C VAL A 84 -9.24 -7.97 0.14
N THR A 85 -10.39 -7.88 -0.51
CA THR A 85 -10.85 -8.84 -1.52
C THR A 85 -9.97 -8.88 -2.77
N ALA A 86 -9.28 -7.77 -3.11
CA ALA A 86 -8.33 -7.71 -4.22
C ALA A 86 -6.95 -8.28 -3.84
N ALA A 87 -6.66 -8.44 -2.55
CA ALA A 87 -5.34 -8.79 -2.03
C ALA A 87 -4.75 -10.07 -2.63
N SER A 88 -5.58 -11.09 -2.90
CA SER A 88 -5.11 -12.37 -3.45
C SER A 88 -4.39 -12.19 -4.79
N LYS A 89 -4.99 -11.43 -5.72
CA LYS A 89 -4.41 -11.18 -7.05
C LYS A 89 -3.21 -10.23 -6.96
N GLU A 90 -3.32 -9.18 -6.17
CA GLU A 90 -2.26 -8.19 -6.00
C GLU A 90 -1.03 -8.80 -5.33
N LEU A 91 -1.24 -9.65 -4.31
CA LEU A 91 -0.17 -10.37 -3.63
C LEU A 91 0.50 -11.40 -4.55
N ASP A 92 -0.26 -12.15 -5.36
CA ASP A 92 0.30 -13.08 -6.35
C ASP A 92 1.21 -12.34 -7.33
N ARG A 93 0.78 -11.20 -7.84
CA ARG A 93 1.58 -10.34 -8.71
C ARG A 93 2.84 -9.86 -7.97
N PHE A 94 2.69 -9.30 -6.78
CA PHE A 94 3.81 -8.81 -5.95
C PHE A 94 4.87 -9.90 -5.72
N LEU A 95 4.45 -11.11 -5.34
CA LEU A 95 5.36 -12.24 -5.10
C LEU A 95 6.14 -12.64 -6.35
N LYS A 96 5.48 -12.64 -7.52
CA LYS A 96 6.12 -12.94 -8.80
C LYS A 96 7.09 -11.83 -9.25
N GLU A 97 6.67 -10.57 -9.16
CA GLU A 97 7.49 -9.40 -9.52
C GLU A 97 8.79 -9.31 -8.72
N ASN A 98 8.75 -9.74 -7.46
CA ASN A 98 9.90 -9.69 -6.55
C ASN A 98 10.65 -11.04 -6.45
N GLY A 99 10.32 -12.02 -7.29
CA GLY A 99 11.03 -13.30 -7.37
C GLY A 99 10.76 -14.26 -6.20
N TYR A 100 9.75 -14.00 -5.37
CA TYR A 100 9.36 -14.88 -4.27
C TYR A 100 8.45 -16.03 -4.72
N LYS A 101 7.86 -15.90 -5.89
CA LYS A 101 7.04 -16.94 -6.51
C LYS A 101 7.41 -17.10 -7.98
N LYS A 102 7.48 -18.33 -8.49
CA LYS A 102 7.68 -18.62 -9.91
C LYS A 102 6.44 -18.24 -10.72
N GLY A 103 6.62 -17.76 -11.94
CA GLY A 103 5.56 -17.42 -12.87
C GLY A 103 5.85 -16.15 -13.65
N THR A 104 5.14 -15.94 -14.73
CA THR A 104 5.21 -14.70 -15.52
C THR A 104 4.32 -13.63 -14.90
N VAL A 105 4.82 -12.40 -14.93
CA VAL A 105 4.04 -11.22 -14.55
C VAL A 105 3.72 -10.45 -15.82
N GLU A 106 2.45 -10.21 -16.06
CA GLU A 106 2.05 -9.29 -17.11
C GLU A 106 2.46 -7.87 -16.70
N LYS A 107 3.38 -7.27 -17.46
CA LYS A 107 3.81 -5.89 -17.23
C LYS A 107 2.64 -4.96 -17.53
N LEU A 108 2.18 -4.24 -16.52
CA LEU A 108 1.16 -3.22 -16.71
C LEU A 108 1.72 -2.07 -17.55
N PRO A 109 0.92 -1.49 -18.46
CA PRO A 109 1.34 -0.30 -19.20
C PRO A 109 1.57 0.88 -18.26
N ASP A 110 2.40 1.82 -18.70
CA ASP A 110 2.59 3.07 -17.98
C ASP A 110 1.29 3.89 -18.01
N TYR A 111 1.14 4.78 -17.02
CA TYR A 111 0.06 5.75 -17.05
C TYR A 111 0.24 6.72 -18.21
N SER A 112 -0.85 7.12 -18.85
CA SER A 112 -0.82 8.20 -19.83
C SER A 112 -0.28 9.50 -19.22
N ALA A 113 0.13 10.45 -20.07
CA ALA A 113 0.46 11.79 -19.62
C ALA A 113 -0.70 12.40 -18.79
N GLN A 114 -0.32 13.15 -17.77
CA GLN A 114 -1.27 13.86 -16.91
C GLN A 114 -1.99 14.95 -17.73
N LYS A 115 -3.33 14.99 -17.61
CA LYS A 115 -4.20 15.98 -18.24
C LYS A 115 -5.14 16.59 -17.20
N PRO A 116 -5.67 17.79 -17.41
CA PRO A 116 -6.72 18.34 -16.54
C PRO A 116 -7.88 17.36 -16.37
N VAL A 117 -8.41 17.30 -15.16
CA VAL A 117 -9.52 16.39 -14.81
C VAL A 117 -10.81 16.89 -15.48
N THR A 118 -11.49 16.00 -16.20
CA THR A 118 -12.84 16.24 -16.75
C THR A 118 -13.92 15.97 -15.70
N ASP A 119 -15.16 16.43 -15.96
CA ASP A 119 -16.29 16.17 -15.05
C ASP A 119 -16.56 14.67 -14.83
N ALA A 120 -16.42 13.86 -15.88
CA ALA A 120 -16.56 12.40 -15.77
C ALA A 120 -15.47 11.78 -14.87
N GLU A 121 -14.24 12.22 -15.01
CA GLU A 121 -13.13 11.75 -14.17
C GLU A 121 -13.24 12.29 -12.74
N ARG A 122 -13.80 13.49 -12.56
CA ARG A 122 -14.15 14.03 -11.26
C ARG A 122 -15.19 13.14 -10.56
N ALA A 123 -16.25 12.76 -11.25
CA ALA A 123 -17.28 11.88 -10.70
C ALA A 123 -16.72 10.52 -10.27
N ILE A 124 -15.76 9.95 -11.03
CA ILE A 124 -15.06 8.71 -10.67
C ILE A 124 -14.24 8.92 -9.38
N PHE A 125 -13.50 10.02 -9.28
CA PHE A 125 -12.72 10.35 -8.09
C PHE A 125 -13.62 10.51 -6.86
N ASP A 126 -14.68 11.29 -6.96
CA ASP A 126 -15.60 11.58 -5.86
C ASP A 126 -16.30 10.29 -5.38
N ALA A 127 -16.74 9.43 -6.31
CA ALA A 127 -17.35 8.15 -5.99
C ALA A 127 -16.36 7.21 -5.27
N ALA A 128 -15.11 7.10 -5.75
CA ALA A 128 -14.08 6.26 -5.13
C ALA A 128 -13.69 6.74 -3.73
N CYS A 129 -13.62 8.06 -3.55
CA CYS A 129 -13.13 8.68 -2.32
C CYS A 129 -14.24 8.97 -1.29
N SER A 130 -15.50 8.75 -1.62
CA SER A 130 -16.65 9.07 -0.79
C SER A 130 -16.63 8.48 0.62
N SER A 131 -16.04 7.31 0.79
CA SER A 131 -15.91 6.61 2.08
C SER A 131 -14.61 6.93 2.83
N TYR A 132 -13.74 7.80 2.28
CA TYR A 132 -12.49 8.13 2.93
C TYR A 132 -12.71 9.21 4.00
N GLN A 133 -12.27 8.94 5.22
CA GLN A 133 -12.61 9.75 6.41
C GLN A 133 -11.91 11.12 6.49
N PHE A 134 -10.85 11.32 5.69
CA PHE A 134 -10.05 12.53 5.74
C PHE A 134 -10.18 13.33 4.44
N PRO A 135 -10.13 14.66 4.49
CA PRO A 135 -10.13 15.48 3.28
C PRO A 135 -8.94 15.13 2.38
N LEU A 136 -9.22 14.80 1.12
CA LEU A 136 -8.20 14.47 0.13
C LEU A 136 -7.82 15.67 -0.74
N GLY A 137 -8.63 16.73 -0.73
CA GLY A 137 -8.44 17.91 -1.57
C GLY A 137 -9.09 17.78 -2.94
N THR A 138 -8.64 18.61 -3.88
CA THR A 138 -9.22 18.77 -5.21
C THR A 138 -8.33 18.14 -6.27
N PRO A 139 -8.79 17.16 -7.07
CA PRO A 139 -8.00 16.58 -8.15
C PRO A 139 -7.81 17.62 -9.28
N GLN A 140 -6.55 17.80 -9.67
CA GLN A 140 -6.13 18.78 -10.68
C GLN A 140 -5.89 18.11 -12.03
N THR A 141 -5.11 17.02 -12.01
CA THR A 141 -4.77 16.28 -13.21
C THR A 141 -4.95 14.77 -13.02
N VAL A 142 -5.08 14.04 -14.11
CA VAL A 142 -5.23 12.60 -14.13
C VAL A 142 -4.48 11.96 -15.29
N GLY A 143 -3.76 10.87 -15.01
CA GLY A 143 -3.26 9.92 -15.98
C GLY A 143 -4.03 8.59 -15.86
N LYS A 144 -4.19 7.89 -16.97
CA LYS A 144 -4.95 6.62 -17.02
C LYS A 144 -4.11 5.51 -17.63
N ARG A 145 -4.38 4.28 -17.22
CA ARG A 145 -3.90 3.08 -17.91
C ARG A 145 -4.98 2.01 -17.94
N THR A 146 -5.04 1.26 -19.04
CA THR A 146 -5.89 0.07 -19.12
C THR A 146 -5.13 -1.14 -18.63
N THR A 147 -5.78 -1.95 -17.80
CA THR A 147 -5.22 -3.19 -17.24
C THR A 147 -6.12 -4.38 -17.59
N PRO A 148 -5.66 -5.63 -17.41
CA PRO A 148 -6.52 -6.80 -17.57
C PRO A 148 -7.77 -6.76 -16.68
N ASP A 149 -7.69 -6.08 -15.52
CA ASP A 149 -8.77 -6.03 -14.53
C ASP A 149 -9.68 -4.79 -14.66
N GLY A 150 -9.30 -3.78 -15.49
CA GLY A 150 -10.09 -2.55 -15.66
C GLY A 150 -9.25 -1.35 -16.06
N THR A 151 -9.61 -0.18 -15.55
CA THR A 151 -8.88 1.07 -15.77
C THR A 151 -8.38 1.62 -14.44
N ASP A 152 -7.07 1.89 -14.39
CA ASP A 152 -6.44 2.59 -13.26
C ASP A 152 -6.31 4.07 -13.59
N TYR A 153 -6.59 4.90 -12.60
CA TYR A 153 -6.47 6.36 -12.63
C TYR A 153 -5.43 6.79 -11.61
N LYS A 154 -4.56 7.70 -12.01
CA LYS A 154 -3.56 8.35 -11.17
C LYS A 154 -3.87 9.84 -11.13
N TYR A 155 -4.48 10.30 -10.04
CA TYR A 155 -4.82 11.72 -9.84
C TYR A 155 -3.70 12.44 -9.10
N THR A 156 -3.36 13.66 -9.56
CA THR A 156 -2.62 14.63 -8.74
C THR A 156 -3.63 15.54 -8.07
N VAL A 157 -3.56 15.65 -6.76
CA VAL A 157 -4.56 16.30 -5.92
C VAL A 157 -3.89 17.36 -5.07
N THR A 158 -4.47 18.56 -5.03
CA THR A 158 -4.06 19.63 -4.12
C THR A 158 -5.06 19.77 -2.98
N GLY A 159 -4.56 19.92 -1.77
CA GLY A 159 -5.38 20.06 -0.57
C GLY A 159 -4.58 20.70 0.56
N ARG A 160 -5.17 20.73 1.75
CA ARG A 160 -4.47 21.19 2.95
C ARG A 160 -4.07 20.02 3.81
N GLY A 161 -2.81 20.00 4.24
CA GLY A 161 -2.30 19.07 5.23
C GLY A 161 -2.89 19.33 6.62
N PHE A 162 -2.61 18.44 7.57
CA PHE A 162 -3.05 18.60 8.97
C PHE A 162 -2.50 19.85 9.65
N ASN A 163 -1.39 20.39 9.16
CA ASN A 163 -0.77 21.67 9.61
C ASN A 163 -1.39 22.90 8.94
N GLY A 164 -2.41 22.74 8.08
CA GLY A 164 -3.06 23.82 7.35
C GLY A 164 -2.31 24.29 6.10
N GLU A 165 -1.10 23.80 5.84
CA GLU A 165 -0.33 24.14 4.64
C GLU A 165 -0.86 23.45 3.39
N GLU A 166 -0.66 24.07 2.24
CA GLU A 166 -1.00 23.45 0.96
C GLU A 166 -0.10 22.23 0.71
N SER A 167 -0.72 21.14 0.29
CA SER A 167 -0.03 19.88 0.03
C SER A 167 -0.50 19.26 -1.27
N THR A 168 0.41 18.62 -1.97
CA THR A 168 0.09 17.83 -3.16
C THR A 168 0.21 16.34 -2.81
N SER A 169 -0.78 15.56 -3.22
CA SER A 169 -0.78 14.11 -3.07
C SER A 169 -1.13 13.43 -4.39
N VAL A 170 -0.74 12.17 -4.50
CA VAL A 170 -1.13 11.30 -5.62
C VAL A 170 -2.13 10.28 -5.11
N ILE A 171 -3.29 10.22 -5.76
CA ILE A 171 -4.37 9.29 -5.42
C ILE A 171 -4.59 8.34 -6.58
N TYR A 172 -4.62 7.06 -6.24
CA TYR A 172 -4.89 5.99 -7.20
C TYR A 172 -6.31 5.47 -7.02
N VAL A 173 -7.01 5.30 -8.14
CA VAL A 173 -8.37 4.78 -8.22
C VAL A 173 -8.41 3.71 -9.30
N THR A 174 -9.11 2.61 -9.05
CA THR A 174 -9.35 1.55 -10.04
C THR A 174 -10.84 1.43 -10.32
N VAL A 175 -11.20 1.28 -11.58
CA VAL A 175 -12.56 0.94 -12.02
C VAL A 175 -12.49 -0.41 -12.75
N GLY A 176 -13.20 -1.41 -12.22
CA GLY A 176 -13.25 -2.75 -12.80
C GLY A 176 -13.92 -2.79 -14.18
N LYS A 177 -13.79 -3.91 -14.89
CA LYS A 177 -14.38 -4.08 -16.24
C LYS A 177 -15.89 -4.33 -16.24
N ALA A 178 -16.48 -4.77 -15.14
CA ALA A 178 -17.92 -5.01 -15.07
C ALA A 178 -18.68 -3.71 -15.28
N ALA A 179 -19.83 -3.77 -15.97
CA ALA A 179 -20.62 -2.57 -16.28
C ALA A 179 -21.12 -1.84 -15.03
N ASP A 180 -21.28 -2.55 -13.92
CA ASP A 180 -21.70 -2.07 -12.60
C ASP A 180 -20.52 -1.88 -11.63
N ALA A 181 -19.28 -1.99 -12.12
CA ALA A 181 -18.09 -1.83 -11.29
C ALA A 181 -18.03 -0.41 -10.69
N LYS A 182 -17.99 -0.36 -9.38
CA LYS A 182 -17.82 0.89 -8.66
C LYS A 182 -16.36 1.30 -8.63
N PRO A 183 -16.06 2.61 -8.75
CA PRO A 183 -14.72 3.11 -8.54
C PRO A 183 -14.21 2.78 -7.13
N GLU A 184 -12.98 2.28 -7.04
CA GLU A 184 -12.34 1.91 -5.79
C GLU A 184 -11.12 2.80 -5.52
N PHE A 185 -11.08 3.41 -4.35
CA PHE A 185 -9.89 4.12 -3.86
C PHE A 185 -8.80 3.09 -3.52
N THR A 186 -7.68 3.16 -4.21
CA THR A 186 -6.58 2.21 -4.06
C THR A 186 -5.54 2.67 -3.06
N GLU A 187 -4.99 3.86 -3.27
CA GLU A 187 -3.85 4.34 -2.48
C GLU A 187 -3.79 5.88 -2.48
N VAL A 188 -3.19 6.45 -1.44
CA VAL A 188 -2.74 7.85 -1.40
C VAL A 188 -1.25 7.90 -1.08
N VAL A 189 -0.49 8.62 -1.89
CA VAL A 189 0.93 8.92 -1.68
C VAL A 189 1.06 10.42 -1.43
N ARG A 190 1.64 10.78 -0.29
CA ARG A 190 1.89 12.16 0.16
C ARG A 190 3.37 12.46 0.13
#